data_7fe4b7666b687fd962fae120c7699c13
#
_entry.id   7fe4b7666b687fd962fae120c7699c13
#
_cell.length_a   1.000
_cell.length_b   1.000
_cell.length_c   1.000
_cell.angle_alpha   90.00
_cell.angle_beta   90.00
_cell.angle_gamma   90.00
#
_symmetry.space_group_name_H-M   'P 1'
#
loop_
_entity.id
_entity.type
_entity.pdbx_description
1 polymer ?
#
loop_
_entity_poly.entity_id
_entity_poly.type
_entity_poly.pdbx_seq_one_letter_code
_entity_poly.pdbx_strand_id
1 'polypeptide(L)'
;MSRFDLSLLEHAPRVPGKPRHKTREVRVGDRVIGGQNPVAVQSMTTSDTFDVEATVKQIHALEEAGCELVRVTVPKPEDAGALSAIKGRIGIPLICDIHFDYKMALAALDHPVDKIRINPGNINKANDPTHDRFRQVVRKAKARGIPMRIGVNAGSLERDLCEKYGFPCPPAMVESALRYIEVAESEGYHDIIVSLKSSDVLVAVEAYRLFAQLADYPTHIGITEAGKPPYAVTKSAAGLAPILLDGIGDTIRISLLGDPVPEIAAAFDILQATQRRVRRPELIACPTCGRLAIDLEKIIAELEQRLSGRRLPVKISVLGCVVNGPGEAREADIGIAAGNGKGMVYRNGEEVRRVDEKDIVEALMEEVARWESENAGKIAAANPTRPGELEGLGRRKLPVVAG
;
A
#
# COMPACT_ATOMS: atom_id res chain seq x y z
N MET A 1 -34.04 -0.91 -33.98
CA MET A 1 -33.45 0.16 -33.16
C MET A 1 -33.22 -0.37 -31.74
N SER A 2 -32.07 -0.15 -31.16
CA SER A 2 -31.82 -0.54 -29.75
C SER A 2 -32.76 0.24 -28.83
N ARG A 3 -33.36 -0.41 -27.81
CA ARG A 3 -34.14 0.24 -26.76
C ARG A 3 -33.25 0.96 -25.73
N PHE A 4 -31.93 0.78 -25.83
CA PHE A 4 -30.94 1.39 -24.94
C PHE A 4 -30.32 2.60 -25.62
N ASP A 5 -30.04 3.63 -24.85
CA ASP A 5 -29.22 4.78 -25.29
C ASP A 5 -27.75 4.36 -25.29
N LEU A 6 -27.22 4.01 -26.47
CA LEU A 6 -25.83 3.59 -26.63
C LEU A 6 -24.85 4.75 -26.74
N SER A 7 -25.33 6.02 -26.77
CA SER A 7 -24.44 7.20 -26.84
C SER A 7 -23.51 7.32 -25.64
N LEU A 8 -23.92 6.79 -24.47
CA LEU A 8 -23.09 6.71 -23.28
C LEU A 8 -21.81 5.89 -23.50
N LEU A 9 -21.83 4.89 -24.40
CA LEU A 9 -20.66 4.05 -24.67
C LEU A 9 -19.58 4.79 -25.48
N GLU A 10 -19.96 5.79 -26.26
CA GLU A 10 -19.03 6.60 -27.05
C GLU A 10 -18.14 7.46 -26.17
N HIS A 11 -18.66 7.86 -24.99
CA HIS A 11 -18.01 8.73 -24.02
C HIS A 11 -17.42 7.94 -22.83
N ALA A 12 -17.63 6.62 -22.78
CA ALA A 12 -17.08 5.79 -21.72
C ALA A 12 -15.54 5.74 -21.78
N PRO A 13 -14.83 5.83 -20.65
CA PRO A 13 -13.38 5.74 -20.65
C PRO A 13 -12.94 4.35 -21.14
N ARG A 14 -12.10 4.32 -22.17
CA ARG A 14 -11.53 3.06 -22.71
C ARG A 14 -10.48 2.44 -21.82
N VAL A 15 -9.82 3.25 -20.99
CA VAL A 15 -8.86 2.83 -19.98
C VAL A 15 -9.45 3.12 -18.60
N PRO A 16 -9.72 2.09 -17.78
CA PRO A 16 -10.32 2.27 -16.47
C PRO A 16 -9.31 2.88 -15.47
N GLY A 17 -9.87 3.51 -14.45
CA GLY A 17 -9.10 4.10 -13.34
C GLY A 17 -8.79 5.59 -13.56
N LYS A 18 -8.59 6.28 -12.43
CA LYS A 18 -8.20 7.69 -12.42
C LYS A 18 -6.69 7.81 -12.25
N PRO A 19 -6.06 8.85 -12.84
CA PRO A 19 -4.67 9.17 -12.53
C PRO A 19 -4.52 9.45 -11.04
N ARG A 20 -3.29 9.30 -10.52
CA ARG A 20 -3.04 9.61 -9.12
C ARG A 20 -3.37 11.05 -8.81
N HIS A 21 -4.04 11.26 -7.68
CA HIS A 21 -4.29 12.59 -7.12
C HIS A 21 -2.95 13.29 -6.85
N LYS A 22 -2.84 14.54 -7.30
CA LYS A 22 -1.61 15.31 -7.14
C LYS A 22 -1.52 15.83 -5.72
N THR A 23 -0.62 15.27 -4.94
CA THR A 23 -0.32 15.71 -3.57
C THR A 23 1.06 16.37 -3.51
N ARG A 24 1.31 17.15 -2.46
CA ARG A 24 2.67 17.61 -2.14
C ARG A 24 3.54 16.44 -1.69
N GLU A 25 4.84 16.61 -1.71
CA GLU A 25 5.80 15.59 -1.29
C GLU A 25 6.26 15.83 0.15
N VAL A 26 6.30 14.76 0.95
CA VAL A 26 6.78 14.79 2.34
C VAL A 26 7.86 13.73 2.50
N ARG A 27 9.05 14.13 2.95
CA ARG A 27 10.16 13.21 3.20
C ARG A 27 10.02 12.53 4.56
N VAL A 28 10.13 11.21 4.60
CA VAL A 28 10.09 10.37 5.79
C VAL A 28 11.33 9.48 5.80
N GLY A 29 12.37 9.87 6.50
CA GLY A 29 13.67 9.20 6.41
C GLY A 29 14.24 9.23 4.98
N ASP A 30 14.51 8.06 4.43
CA ASP A 30 14.98 7.86 3.06
C ASP A 30 13.85 7.83 2.01
N ARG A 31 12.58 7.95 2.43
CA ARG A 31 11.41 7.86 1.55
C ARG A 31 10.80 9.22 1.27
N VAL A 32 10.27 9.38 0.06
CA VAL A 32 9.40 10.51 -0.31
C VAL A 32 7.98 10.00 -0.46
N ILE A 33 7.05 10.59 0.27
CA ILE A 33 5.64 10.24 0.30
C ILE A 33 4.84 11.33 -0.41
N GLY A 34 3.90 10.95 -1.26
CA GLY A 34 3.11 11.90 -2.06
C GLY A 34 3.65 12.13 -3.45
N GLY A 35 3.12 13.09 -4.16
CA GLY A 35 3.44 13.37 -5.56
C GLY A 35 3.14 12.17 -6.46
N GLN A 36 4.11 11.80 -7.28
CA GLN A 36 4.05 10.60 -8.12
C GLN A 36 4.87 9.42 -7.56
N ASN A 37 5.38 9.56 -6.33
CA ASN A 37 6.16 8.50 -5.69
C ASN A 37 5.31 7.26 -5.44
N PRO A 38 5.89 6.06 -5.46
CA PRO A 38 5.14 4.81 -5.23
C PRO A 38 4.39 4.82 -3.89
N VAL A 39 3.18 4.26 -3.86
CA VAL A 39 2.42 4.10 -2.61
C VAL A 39 3.21 3.21 -1.66
N ALA A 40 3.65 3.76 -0.52
CA ALA A 40 4.50 3.05 0.41
C ALA A 40 3.71 2.15 1.37
N VAL A 41 4.22 0.93 1.60
CA VAL A 41 3.60 -0.05 2.50
C VAL A 41 4.15 0.14 3.92
N GLN A 42 3.25 0.43 4.84
CA GLN A 42 3.55 0.59 6.26
C GLN A 42 2.91 -0.51 7.09
N SER A 43 3.62 -1.01 8.10
CA SER A 43 3.02 -1.83 9.17
C SER A 43 3.36 -1.28 10.55
N MET A 44 3.05 -2.03 11.59
CA MET A 44 3.21 -1.63 12.97
C MET A 44 3.57 -2.83 13.83
N THR A 45 4.49 -2.66 14.76
CA THR A 45 4.82 -3.70 15.74
C THR A 45 3.68 -3.92 16.74
N THR A 46 3.61 -5.13 17.24
CA THR A 46 2.73 -5.55 18.34
C THR A 46 3.52 -5.78 19.65
N SER A 47 4.85 -5.78 19.58
CA SER A 47 5.74 -5.88 20.72
C SER A 47 5.65 -4.66 21.62
N ASP A 48 6.01 -4.83 22.90
CA ASP A 48 6.26 -3.69 23.77
C ASP A 48 7.51 -2.93 23.28
N THR A 49 7.36 -1.63 23.02
CA THR A 49 8.47 -0.81 22.48
C THR A 49 9.66 -0.73 23.43
N PHE A 50 9.44 -0.87 24.74
CA PHE A 50 10.51 -0.93 25.73
C PHE A 50 11.38 -2.19 25.60
N ASP A 51 10.80 -3.30 25.14
CA ASP A 51 11.55 -4.50 24.77
C ASP A 51 12.18 -4.32 23.36
N VAL A 52 13.37 -3.73 23.35
CA VAL A 52 14.12 -3.42 22.14
C VAL A 52 14.39 -4.68 21.31
N GLU A 53 14.75 -5.81 21.97
CA GLU A 53 15.10 -7.04 21.25
C GLU A 53 13.90 -7.65 20.52
N ALA A 54 12.76 -7.77 21.20
CA ALA A 54 11.53 -8.26 20.60
C ALA A 54 11.05 -7.33 19.48
N THR A 55 11.15 -6.00 19.69
CA THR A 55 10.71 -5.01 18.71
C THR A 55 11.58 -5.02 17.46
N VAL A 56 12.91 -5.04 17.61
CA VAL A 56 13.84 -5.13 16.46
C VAL A 56 13.66 -6.43 15.70
N LYS A 57 13.49 -7.56 16.39
CA LYS A 57 13.24 -8.86 15.74
C LYS A 57 11.97 -8.82 14.90
N GLN A 58 10.90 -8.24 15.43
CA GLN A 58 9.64 -8.12 14.67
C GLN A 58 9.78 -7.16 13.49
N ILE A 59 10.53 -6.05 13.63
CA ILE A 59 10.78 -5.12 12.53
C ILE A 59 11.58 -5.81 11.43
N HIS A 60 12.61 -6.61 11.73
CA HIS A 60 13.36 -7.35 10.72
C HIS A 60 12.46 -8.33 9.95
N ALA A 61 11.54 -9.03 10.62
CA ALA A 61 10.57 -9.89 9.92
C ALA A 61 9.66 -9.09 8.98
N LEU A 62 9.26 -7.87 9.38
CA LEU A 62 8.50 -6.96 8.52
C LEU A 62 9.34 -6.46 7.32
N GLU A 63 10.62 -6.14 7.53
CA GLU A 63 11.55 -5.75 6.47
C GLU A 63 11.73 -6.86 5.44
N GLU A 64 11.94 -8.10 5.89
CA GLU A 64 12.06 -9.28 5.03
C GLU A 64 10.79 -9.51 4.20
N ALA A 65 9.61 -9.26 4.79
CA ALA A 65 8.34 -9.32 4.07
C ALA A 65 8.15 -8.17 3.05
N GLY A 66 9.01 -7.13 3.11
CA GLY A 66 8.98 -5.97 2.21
C GLY A 66 8.28 -4.74 2.78
N CYS A 67 8.12 -4.64 4.10
CA CYS A 67 7.64 -3.42 4.76
C CYS A 67 8.57 -2.24 4.44
N GLU A 68 8.00 -1.10 4.16
CA GLU A 68 8.77 0.07 3.75
C GLU A 68 8.82 1.18 4.81
N LEU A 69 7.90 1.15 5.77
CA LEU A 69 7.79 2.07 6.90
C LEU A 69 7.29 1.29 8.10
N VAL A 70 7.92 1.40 9.26
CA VAL A 70 7.44 0.74 10.47
C VAL A 70 6.99 1.74 11.53
N ARG A 71 5.92 1.40 12.25
CA ARG A 71 5.39 2.21 13.34
C ARG A 71 5.46 1.46 14.66
N VAL A 72 5.94 2.15 15.69
CA VAL A 72 5.94 1.68 17.09
C VAL A 72 5.07 2.59 17.95
N THR A 73 4.51 2.09 19.03
CA THR A 73 3.79 2.91 20.02
C THR A 73 4.75 3.49 21.03
N VAL A 74 4.44 4.68 21.57
CA VAL A 74 5.19 5.31 22.67
C VAL A 74 4.18 5.67 23.77
N PRO A 75 3.71 4.69 24.54
CA PRO A 75 2.71 4.92 25.58
C PRO A 75 3.27 5.53 26.86
N LYS A 76 4.58 5.40 27.13
CA LYS A 76 5.25 5.87 28.33
C LYS A 76 6.53 6.63 28.00
N PRO A 77 7.04 7.51 28.90
CA PRO A 77 8.30 8.22 28.67
C PRO A 77 9.50 7.30 28.49
N GLU A 78 9.53 6.17 29.20
CA GLU A 78 10.61 5.19 29.13
C GLU A 78 10.73 4.57 27.72
N ASP A 79 9.60 4.40 27.03
CA ASP A 79 9.56 3.86 25.66
C ASP A 79 10.28 4.79 24.68
N ALA A 80 10.25 6.11 24.92
CA ALA A 80 10.99 7.04 24.09
C ALA A 80 12.51 6.79 24.16
N GLY A 81 13.03 6.36 25.30
CA GLY A 81 14.44 5.99 25.46
C GLY A 81 14.87 4.80 24.56
N ALA A 82 13.96 3.88 24.29
CA ALA A 82 14.23 2.72 23.43
C ALA A 82 14.36 3.08 21.94
N LEU A 83 13.78 4.21 21.50
CA LEU A 83 13.72 4.59 20.09
C LEU A 83 15.08 4.70 19.41
N SER A 84 16.10 5.22 20.12
CA SER A 84 17.46 5.33 19.58
C SER A 84 18.10 3.97 19.35
N ALA A 85 17.92 3.04 20.29
CA ALA A 85 18.44 1.67 20.16
C ALA A 85 17.75 0.89 19.06
N ILE A 86 16.42 1.05 18.91
CA ILE A 86 15.65 0.45 17.83
C ILE A 86 16.11 1.03 16.49
N LYS A 87 16.14 2.37 16.34
CA LYS A 87 16.48 3.04 15.08
C LYS A 87 17.89 2.68 14.59
N GLY A 88 18.85 2.50 15.47
CA GLY A 88 20.22 2.12 15.12
C GLY A 88 20.36 0.69 14.58
N ARG A 89 19.31 -0.13 14.65
CA ARG A 89 19.33 -1.55 14.30
C ARG A 89 18.40 -1.94 13.15
N ILE A 90 17.64 -1.00 12.60
CA ILE A 90 16.66 -1.23 11.53
C ILE A 90 17.01 -0.45 10.27
N GLY A 91 16.62 -0.98 9.12
CA GLY A 91 16.93 -0.42 7.80
C GLY A 91 15.82 0.46 7.19
N ILE A 92 14.63 0.52 7.82
CA ILE A 92 13.50 1.29 7.32
C ILE A 92 13.15 2.47 8.24
N PRO A 93 12.43 3.50 7.75
CA PRO A 93 12.01 4.63 8.56
C PRO A 93 11.16 4.22 9.75
N LEU A 94 11.49 4.79 10.93
CA LEU A 94 10.80 4.57 12.20
C LEU A 94 9.77 5.66 12.47
N ILE A 95 8.53 5.25 12.71
CA ILE A 95 7.41 6.15 13.00
C ILE A 95 6.95 5.95 14.41
N CYS A 96 6.82 7.03 15.20
CA CYS A 96 6.27 6.99 16.54
C CYS A 96 4.80 7.34 16.58
N ASP A 97 4.02 6.49 17.23
CA ASP A 97 2.58 6.66 17.42
C ASP A 97 2.27 7.19 18.81
N ILE A 98 1.81 8.43 18.88
CA ILE A 98 1.50 9.14 20.10
C ILE A 98 -0.01 9.21 20.30
N HIS A 99 -0.52 8.65 21.40
CA HIS A 99 -1.97 8.53 21.59
C HIS A 99 -2.58 9.61 22.48
N PHE A 100 -1.99 9.90 23.66
CA PHE A 100 -2.71 10.65 24.69
C PHE A 100 -2.01 11.91 25.22
N ASP A 101 -0.70 11.90 25.34
CA ASP A 101 0.02 12.98 25.95
C ASP A 101 1.01 13.63 24.97
N TYR A 102 0.84 14.93 24.76
CA TYR A 102 1.75 15.70 23.92
C TYR A 102 3.21 15.67 24.42
N LYS A 103 3.42 15.45 25.74
CA LYS A 103 4.75 15.31 26.31
C LYS A 103 5.47 14.07 25.76
N MET A 104 4.72 13.00 25.45
CA MET A 104 5.30 11.81 24.77
C MET A 104 5.78 12.17 23.37
N ALA A 105 5.02 13.00 22.65
CA ALA A 105 5.45 13.50 21.35
C ALA A 105 6.74 14.32 21.47
N LEU A 106 6.80 15.21 22.47
CA LEU A 106 8.00 16.00 22.73
C LEU A 106 9.19 15.10 23.08
N ALA A 107 9.01 14.09 23.93
CA ALA A 107 10.07 13.14 24.28
C ALA A 107 10.52 12.32 23.05
N ALA A 108 9.60 11.76 22.28
CA ALA A 108 9.94 11.01 21.07
C ALA A 108 10.73 11.85 20.05
N LEU A 109 10.43 13.14 19.94
CA LEU A 109 11.14 14.07 19.06
C LEU A 109 12.57 14.39 19.52
N ASP A 110 13.02 13.99 20.72
CA ASP A 110 14.42 14.08 21.14
C ASP A 110 15.28 12.94 20.58
N HIS A 111 14.65 11.89 20.09
CA HIS A 111 15.28 10.69 19.51
C HIS A 111 15.31 10.70 17.98
N PRO A 112 16.12 9.86 17.33
CA PRO A 112 16.23 9.78 15.88
C PRO A 112 15.04 9.02 15.25
N VAL A 113 13.88 9.68 15.20
CA VAL A 113 12.66 9.17 14.58
C VAL A 113 12.43 9.86 13.23
N ASP A 114 11.82 9.15 12.28
CA ASP A 114 11.63 9.68 10.93
C ASP A 114 10.24 10.29 10.70
N LYS A 115 9.29 10.02 11.59
CA LYS A 115 7.95 10.60 11.57
C LYS A 115 7.26 10.39 12.91
N ILE A 116 6.41 11.32 13.31
CA ILE A 116 5.46 11.13 14.42
C ILE A 116 4.02 11.04 13.90
N ARG A 117 3.17 10.33 14.62
CA ARG A 117 1.72 10.34 14.41
C ARG A 117 1.03 10.91 15.64
N ILE A 118 0.15 11.86 15.39
CA ILE A 118 -0.71 12.49 16.40
C ILE A 118 -2.17 12.18 16.07
N ASN A 119 -2.95 11.86 17.11
CA ASN A 119 -4.41 11.75 16.99
C ASN A 119 -5.05 13.03 17.55
N PRO A 120 -5.72 13.83 16.71
CA PRO A 120 -6.39 15.07 17.11
C PRO A 120 -7.30 14.90 18.31
N GLY A 121 -8.22 13.95 18.28
CA GLY A 121 -9.18 13.73 19.34
C GLY A 121 -8.60 13.30 20.69
N ASN A 122 -7.32 12.93 20.74
CA ASN A 122 -6.66 12.50 21.97
C ASN A 122 -5.66 13.51 22.52
N ILE A 123 -4.98 14.28 21.68
CA ILE A 123 -3.90 15.18 22.13
C ILE A 123 -4.42 16.43 22.84
N ASN A 124 -5.65 16.84 22.51
CA ASN A 124 -6.27 18.07 23.01
C ASN A 124 -7.40 17.79 24.01
N LYS A 125 -7.22 16.84 24.92
CA LYS A 125 -8.25 16.35 25.86
C LYS A 125 -8.89 17.39 26.78
N ALA A 126 -8.34 18.57 26.92
CA ALA A 126 -8.72 19.50 27.98
C ALA A 126 -9.19 20.85 27.47
N ASN A 127 -10.16 20.88 26.53
CA ASN A 127 -10.75 22.16 26.05
C ASN A 127 -9.70 23.26 25.86
N ASP A 128 -8.64 22.96 25.10
CA ASP A 128 -7.63 23.93 24.72
C ASP A 128 -8.00 24.54 23.36
N PRO A 129 -8.76 25.64 23.32
CA PRO A 129 -9.20 26.26 22.07
C PRO A 129 -8.06 26.90 21.28
N THR A 130 -6.90 27.08 21.92
CA THR A 130 -5.69 27.64 21.31
C THR A 130 -4.82 26.58 20.67
N HIS A 131 -5.07 25.31 20.94
CA HIS A 131 -4.24 24.17 20.55
C HIS A 131 -2.77 24.27 20.97
N ASP A 132 -2.49 24.93 22.12
CA ASP A 132 -1.11 25.21 22.55
C ASP A 132 -0.25 23.96 22.70
N ARG A 133 -0.85 22.86 23.18
CA ARG A 133 -0.14 21.57 23.28
C ARG A 133 0.28 21.05 21.92
N PHE A 134 -0.61 21.10 20.94
CA PHE A 134 -0.31 20.67 19.59
C PHE A 134 0.72 21.63 18.95
N ARG A 135 0.58 22.94 19.12
CA ARG A 135 1.56 23.95 18.64
C ARG A 135 2.98 23.68 19.16
N GLN A 136 3.13 23.30 20.43
CA GLN A 136 4.44 22.93 20.98
C GLN A 136 5.05 21.74 20.24
N VAL A 137 4.27 20.71 19.95
CA VAL A 137 4.72 19.54 19.18
C VAL A 137 5.09 19.94 17.75
N VAL A 138 4.26 20.75 17.09
CA VAL A 138 4.52 21.27 15.74
C VAL A 138 5.83 22.04 15.67
N ARG A 139 6.05 22.99 16.60
CA ARG A 139 7.28 23.79 16.67
C ARG A 139 8.52 22.92 16.83
N LYS A 140 8.45 21.90 17.70
CA LYS A 140 9.57 20.97 17.93
C LYS A 140 9.79 20.08 16.71
N ALA A 141 8.74 19.54 16.10
CA ALA A 141 8.83 18.74 14.87
C ALA A 141 9.46 19.56 13.73
N LYS A 142 9.02 20.83 13.54
CA LYS A 142 9.59 21.77 12.58
C LYS A 142 11.08 22.01 12.82
N ALA A 143 11.46 22.31 14.05
CA ALA A 143 12.86 22.56 14.42
C ALA A 143 13.77 21.34 14.18
N ARG A 144 13.21 20.13 14.24
CA ARG A 144 13.90 18.86 13.99
C ARG A 144 13.80 18.37 12.53
N GLY A 145 13.01 19.04 11.68
CA GLY A 145 12.74 18.60 10.32
C GLY A 145 12.03 17.24 10.25
N ILE A 146 11.25 16.89 11.28
CA ILE A 146 10.54 15.60 11.37
C ILE A 146 9.10 15.79 10.90
N PRO A 147 8.63 15.07 9.89
CA PRO A 147 7.26 15.14 9.40
C PRO A 147 6.26 14.54 10.38
N MET A 148 5.01 14.98 10.28
CA MET A 148 3.93 14.56 11.15
C MET A 148 2.79 13.93 10.37
N ARG A 149 2.17 12.88 10.93
CA ARG A 149 0.87 12.41 10.46
C ARG A 149 -0.24 12.86 11.41
N ILE A 150 -1.19 13.63 10.89
CA ILE A 150 -2.45 13.92 11.54
C ILE A 150 -3.37 12.72 11.29
N GLY A 151 -3.63 11.95 12.35
CA GLY A 151 -4.30 10.65 12.25
C GLY A 151 -5.67 10.65 12.89
N VAL A 152 -6.69 11.08 12.15
CA VAL A 152 -8.09 11.06 12.59
C VAL A 152 -8.64 9.64 12.51
N ASN A 153 -9.31 9.23 13.59
CA ASN A 153 -10.09 7.99 13.66
C ASN A 153 -11.53 8.30 14.04
N ALA A 154 -12.51 7.72 13.36
CA ALA A 154 -13.93 7.91 13.66
C ALA A 154 -14.27 7.61 15.14
N GLY A 155 -13.68 6.56 15.72
CA GLY A 155 -13.92 6.17 17.12
C GLY A 155 -13.30 7.07 18.19
N SER A 156 -12.52 8.09 17.80
CA SER A 156 -11.89 9.04 18.73
C SER A 156 -11.94 10.48 18.24
N LEU A 157 -13.03 10.82 17.55
CA LEU A 157 -13.27 12.17 17.06
C LEU A 157 -13.52 13.14 18.22
N GLU A 158 -13.21 14.42 18.04
CA GLU A 158 -13.42 15.47 19.02
C GLU A 158 -14.90 15.62 19.37
N ARG A 159 -15.17 15.88 20.64
CA ARG A 159 -16.54 15.94 21.17
C ARG A 159 -17.40 17.02 20.51
N ASP A 160 -16.84 18.19 20.27
CA ASP A 160 -17.53 19.31 19.63
C ASP A 160 -17.94 18.99 18.19
N LEU A 161 -17.11 18.19 17.47
CA LEU A 161 -17.46 17.72 16.14
C LEU A 161 -18.56 16.65 16.18
N CYS A 162 -18.52 15.75 17.16
CA CYS A 162 -19.60 14.79 17.36
C CYS A 162 -20.92 15.49 17.73
N GLU A 163 -20.88 16.55 18.54
CA GLU A 163 -22.06 17.36 18.85
C GLU A 163 -22.56 18.14 17.63
N LYS A 164 -21.66 18.72 16.83
CA LYS A 164 -22.00 19.47 15.60
C LYS A 164 -22.67 18.60 14.55
N TYR A 165 -22.16 17.39 14.31
CA TYR A 165 -22.59 16.51 13.24
C TYR A 165 -23.51 15.37 13.71
N GLY A 166 -23.74 15.22 15.02
CA GLY A 166 -24.57 14.18 15.61
C GLY A 166 -23.90 12.83 15.78
N PHE A 167 -22.93 12.48 14.93
CA PHE A 167 -22.16 11.23 14.96
C PHE A 167 -20.87 11.34 14.12
N PRO A 168 -19.90 10.44 14.30
CA PRO A 168 -18.72 10.37 13.44
C PRO A 168 -19.09 10.08 11.98
N CYS A 169 -18.91 11.05 11.11
CA CYS A 169 -19.23 10.99 9.69
C CYS A 169 -18.10 11.58 8.84
N PRO A 170 -18.10 11.38 7.50
CA PRO A 170 -17.05 11.89 6.64
C PRO A 170 -16.77 13.40 6.81
N PRO A 171 -17.76 14.31 6.80
CA PRO A 171 -17.51 15.73 7.02
C PRO A 171 -16.86 16.04 8.38
N ALA A 172 -17.29 15.39 9.46
CA ALA A 172 -16.72 15.57 10.79
C ALA A 172 -15.25 15.15 10.84
N MET A 173 -14.90 14.03 10.22
CA MET A 173 -13.53 13.54 10.14
C MET A 173 -12.62 14.47 9.34
N VAL A 174 -13.12 14.99 8.23
CA VAL A 174 -12.38 15.91 7.37
C VAL A 174 -12.20 17.26 8.06
N GLU A 175 -13.23 17.81 8.71
CA GLU A 175 -13.11 19.05 9.49
C GLU A 175 -12.09 18.92 10.61
N SER A 176 -12.06 17.78 11.33
CA SER A 176 -11.02 17.49 12.32
C SER A 176 -9.63 17.61 11.71
N ALA A 177 -9.38 16.95 10.58
CA ALA A 177 -8.08 17.01 9.92
C ALA A 177 -7.69 18.41 9.49
N LEU A 178 -8.61 19.14 8.84
CA LEU A 178 -8.37 20.50 8.34
C LEU A 178 -8.05 21.48 9.47
N ARG A 179 -8.74 21.41 10.59
CA ARG A 179 -8.48 22.20 11.80
C ARG A 179 -7.02 22.10 12.26
N TYR A 180 -6.51 20.88 12.34
CA TYR A 180 -5.13 20.63 12.78
C TYR A 180 -4.10 20.99 11.69
N ILE A 181 -4.47 20.86 10.42
CA ILE A 181 -3.64 21.37 9.32
C ILE A 181 -3.50 22.90 9.44
N GLU A 182 -4.60 23.64 9.59
CA GLU A 182 -4.59 25.09 9.72
C GLU A 182 -3.73 25.57 10.92
N VAL A 183 -3.83 24.87 12.06
CA VAL A 183 -2.97 25.16 13.22
C VAL A 183 -1.51 24.93 12.90
N ALA A 184 -1.16 23.84 12.22
CA ALA A 184 0.22 23.55 11.84
C ALA A 184 0.75 24.55 10.79
N GLU A 185 -0.06 24.90 9.80
CA GLU A 185 0.28 25.91 8.79
C GLU A 185 0.50 27.29 9.41
N SER A 186 -0.30 27.65 10.43
CA SER A 186 -0.10 28.92 11.17
C SER A 186 1.27 29.01 11.87
N GLU A 187 1.90 27.86 12.17
CA GLU A 187 3.29 27.77 12.65
C GLU A 187 4.31 27.65 11.51
N GLY A 188 3.87 27.74 10.26
CA GLY A 188 4.68 27.55 9.04
C GLY A 188 5.21 26.12 8.89
N TYR A 189 4.40 25.12 9.28
CA TYR A 189 4.75 23.71 9.18
C TYR A 189 3.84 23.01 8.17
N HIS A 190 4.46 22.37 7.14
CA HIS A 190 3.77 21.80 6.00
C HIS A 190 4.12 20.33 5.73
N ASP A 191 5.05 19.75 6.50
CA ASP A 191 5.46 18.35 6.35
C ASP A 191 4.44 17.40 7.00
N ILE A 192 3.21 17.41 6.44
CA ILE A 192 2.04 16.75 7.00
C ILE A 192 1.57 15.63 6.08
N ILE A 193 1.22 14.50 6.66
CA ILE A 193 0.50 13.39 6.05
C ILE A 193 -0.83 13.25 6.80
N VAL A 194 -1.92 12.91 6.12
CA VAL A 194 -3.24 12.80 6.75
C VAL A 194 -3.77 11.39 6.69
N SER A 195 -4.47 10.94 7.72
CA SER A 195 -5.25 9.70 7.65
C SER A 195 -6.63 9.89 8.29
N LEU A 196 -7.65 9.36 7.62
CA LEU A 196 -9.06 9.43 7.97
C LEU A 196 -9.59 7.99 8.07
N LYS A 197 -9.41 7.36 9.23
CA LYS A 197 -9.67 5.94 9.39
C LYS A 197 -11.00 5.69 10.09
N SER A 198 -11.76 4.74 9.55
CA SER A 198 -12.98 4.19 10.15
C SER A 198 -12.96 2.68 10.05
N SER A 199 -13.70 2.02 10.94
CA SER A 199 -14.07 0.62 10.80
C SER A 199 -15.23 0.44 9.81
N ASP A 200 -16.01 1.50 9.55
CA ASP A 200 -16.99 1.55 8.48
C ASP A 200 -16.29 1.91 7.16
N VAL A 201 -16.42 1.01 6.19
CA VAL A 201 -15.81 1.14 4.87
C VAL A 201 -16.35 2.35 4.10
N LEU A 202 -17.68 2.58 4.14
CA LEU A 202 -18.31 3.68 3.41
C LEU A 202 -17.88 5.02 3.97
N VAL A 203 -17.85 5.14 5.30
CA VAL A 203 -17.37 6.35 5.99
C VAL A 203 -15.91 6.65 5.62
N ALA A 204 -15.05 5.63 5.62
CA ALA A 204 -13.65 5.81 5.27
C ALA A 204 -13.48 6.27 3.80
N VAL A 205 -14.14 5.61 2.86
CA VAL A 205 -14.06 5.95 1.42
C VAL A 205 -14.50 7.38 1.18
N GLU A 206 -15.65 7.77 1.69
CA GLU A 206 -16.19 9.13 1.47
C GLU A 206 -15.35 10.21 2.19
N ALA A 207 -14.77 9.91 3.36
CA ALA A 207 -13.89 10.84 4.04
C ALA A 207 -12.62 11.13 3.22
N TYR A 208 -11.98 10.11 2.63
CA TYR A 208 -10.82 10.31 1.77
C TYR A 208 -11.18 11.03 0.46
N ARG A 209 -12.32 10.72 -0.15
CA ARG A 209 -12.82 11.41 -1.34
C ARG A 209 -13.06 12.90 -1.08
N LEU A 210 -13.73 13.22 0.02
CA LEU A 210 -13.99 14.59 0.42
C LEU A 210 -12.71 15.35 0.72
N PHE A 211 -11.79 14.73 1.47
CA PHE A 211 -10.50 15.35 1.79
C PHE A 211 -9.68 15.68 0.54
N ALA A 212 -9.62 14.76 -0.43
CA ALA A 212 -8.88 14.95 -1.67
C ALA A 212 -9.42 16.09 -2.54
N GLN A 213 -10.67 16.53 -2.33
CA GLN A 213 -11.24 17.71 -3.01
C GLN A 213 -10.85 19.03 -2.34
N LEU A 214 -10.43 18.98 -1.06
CA LEU A 214 -10.22 20.17 -0.24
C LEU A 214 -8.73 20.46 0.02
N ALA A 215 -7.87 19.44 -0.04
CA ALA A 215 -6.47 19.58 0.33
C ALA A 215 -5.55 18.66 -0.50
N ASP A 216 -4.31 19.12 -0.68
CA ASP A 216 -3.26 18.44 -1.47
C ASP A 216 -2.22 17.71 -0.58
N TYR A 217 -2.53 17.47 0.68
CA TYR A 217 -1.66 16.72 1.59
C TYR A 217 -1.68 15.22 1.27
N PRO A 218 -0.52 14.54 1.30
CA PRO A 218 -0.48 13.10 1.09
C PRO A 218 -1.27 12.34 2.15
N THR A 219 -1.86 11.22 1.73
CA THR A 219 -2.75 10.43 2.58
C THR A 219 -2.17 9.07 2.95
N HIS A 220 -2.42 8.68 4.21
CA HIS A 220 -2.15 7.33 4.72
C HIS A 220 -3.46 6.57 4.84
N ILE A 221 -3.73 5.70 3.88
CA ILE A 221 -5.00 4.97 3.81
C ILE A 221 -4.96 3.66 4.61
N GLY A 222 -6.12 3.28 5.14
CA GLY A 222 -6.28 2.03 5.89
C GLY A 222 -7.67 1.96 6.51
N ILE A 223 -8.21 0.73 6.60
CA ILE A 223 -9.42 0.45 7.39
C ILE A 223 -8.96 0.02 8.78
N THR A 224 -9.48 0.66 9.83
CA THR A 224 -9.16 0.30 11.22
C THR A 224 -10.09 -0.81 11.72
N GLU A 225 -9.60 -1.60 12.68
CA GLU A 225 -10.42 -2.62 13.35
C GLU A 225 -11.09 -3.59 12.35
N ALA A 226 -10.33 -4.04 11.35
CA ALA A 226 -10.87 -4.91 10.32
C ALA A 226 -11.16 -6.34 10.81
N GLY A 227 -10.49 -6.80 11.89
CA GLY A 227 -10.70 -8.11 12.50
C GLY A 227 -9.67 -9.14 12.05
N LYS A 228 -10.10 -10.40 11.94
CA LYS A 228 -9.24 -11.55 11.56
C LYS A 228 -9.33 -11.87 10.07
N PRO A 229 -8.25 -12.39 9.45
CA PRO A 229 -8.31 -13.04 8.14
C PRO A 229 -9.29 -14.24 8.13
N PRO A 230 -9.94 -14.56 6.99
CA PRO A 230 -9.84 -13.88 5.71
C PRO A 230 -10.69 -12.61 5.60
N TYR A 231 -11.72 -12.45 6.46
CA TYR A 231 -12.67 -11.32 6.37
C TYR A 231 -11.99 -9.95 6.48
N ALA A 232 -11.01 -9.81 7.36
CA ALA A 232 -10.29 -8.54 7.54
C ALA A 232 -9.55 -8.09 6.26
N VAL A 233 -8.98 -9.04 5.49
CA VAL A 233 -8.35 -8.76 4.20
C VAL A 233 -9.42 -8.33 3.19
N THR A 234 -10.53 -9.06 3.11
CA THR A 234 -11.66 -8.71 2.22
C THR A 234 -12.22 -7.32 2.54
N LYS A 235 -12.45 -7.03 3.83
CA LYS A 235 -12.95 -5.72 4.29
C LYS A 235 -11.97 -4.59 3.95
N SER A 236 -10.69 -4.83 4.14
CA SER A 236 -9.64 -3.87 3.78
C SER A 236 -9.59 -3.64 2.27
N ALA A 237 -9.66 -4.70 1.46
CA ALA A 237 -9.68 -4.59 0.02
C ALA A 237 -10.92 -3.82 -0.48
N ALA A 238 -12.11 -4.13 0.07
CA ALA A 238 -13.35 -3.45 -0.27
C ALA A 238 -13.30 -1.93 0.01
N GLY A 239 -12.61 -1.51 1.08
CA GLY A 239 -12.47 -0.09 1.41
C GLY A 239 -11.34 0.61 0.69
N LEU A 240 -10.20 -0.06 0.51
CA LEU A 240 -9.01 0.58 -0.03
C LEU A 240 -8.97 0.60 -1.56
N ALA A 241 -9.55 -0.40 -2.23
CA ALA A 241 -9.58 -0.44 -3.69
C ALA A 241 -10.33 0.76 -4.30
N PRO A 242 -11.53 1.17 -3.85
CA PRO A 242 -12.19 2.37 -4.37
C PRO A 242 -11.35 3.65 -4.21
N ILE A 243 -10.70 3.83 -3.05
CA ILE A 243 -9.84 4.97 -2.77
C ILE A 243 -8.65 4.99 -3.75
N LEU A 244 -7.98 3.85 -3.92
CA LEU A 244 -6.85 3.71 -4.84
C LEU A 244 -7.26 3.91 -6.30
N LEU A 245 -8.41 3.37 -6.73
CA LEU A 245 -8.93 3.54 -8.09
C LEU A 245 -9.31 5.00 -8.38
N ASP A 246 -9.72 5.76 -7.35
CA ASP A 246 -9.92 7.20 -7.45
C ASP A 246 -8.60 8.01 -7.48
N GLY A 247 -7.46 7.33 -7.43
CA GLY A 247 -6.13 7.95 -7.46
C GLY A 247 -5.62 8.43 -6.10
N ILE A 248 -6.35 8.19 -5.02
CA ILE A 248 -6.06 8.66 -3.68
C ILE A 248 -5.23 7.59 -2.93
N GLY A 249 -4.27 8.02 -2.11
CA GLY A 249 -3.45 7.15 -1.27
C GLY A 249 -1.97 7.20 -1.62
N ASP A 250 -1.15 7.56 -0.63
CA ASP A 250 0.29 7.70 -0.76
C ASP A 250 1.06 6.74 0.13
N THR A 251 0.45 6.31 1.23
CA THR A 251 0.91 5.17 2.03
C THR A 251 -0.29 4.32 2.46
N ILE A 252 -0.08 3.02 2.62
CA ILE A 252 -1.14 2.04 2.96
C ILE A 252 -0.75 1.23 4.19
N ARG A 253 -1.73 0.93 5.06
CA ARG A 253 -1.62 -0.09 6.09
C ARG A 253 -2.87 -0.95 6.15
N ILE A 254 -2.68 -2.25 6.08
CA ILE A 254 -3.69 -3.25 6.44
C ILE A 254 -3.62 -3.50 7.96
N SER A 255 -4.76 -3.64 8.62
CA SER A 255 -4.82 -3.90 10.06
C SER A 255 -5.44 -5.27 10.30
N LEU A 256 -4.61 -6.24 10.64
CA LEU A 256 -5.02 -7.60 10.96
C LEU A 256 -4.84 -7.88 12.46
N LEU A 257 -5.71 -8.69 13.02
CA LEU A 257 -5.53 -9.19 14.39
C LEU A 257 -4.46 -10.28 14.40
N GLY A 258 -3.41 -10.10 15.20
CA GLY A 258 -2.31 -11.05 15.40
C GLY A 258 -1.01 -10.61 14.81
N ASP A 259 -0.30 -11.52 14.10
CA ASP A 259 0.98 -11.25 13.47
C ASP A 259 0.85 -10.17 12.38
N PRO A 260 1.67 -9.09 12.42
CA PRO A 260 1.62 -8.04 11.41
C PRO A 260 2.32 -8.40 10.08
N VAL A 261 3.10 -9.46 10.01
CA VAL A 261 3.83 -9.84 8.78
C VAL A 261 2.89 -10.12 7.60
N PRO A 262 1.74 -10.83 7.76
CA PRO A 262 0.78 -11.01 6.68
C PRO A 262 0.13 -9.71 6.17
N GLU A 263 0.14 -8.61 6.95
CA GLU A 263 -0.37 -7.30 6.51
C GLU A 263 0.35 -6.82 5.24
N ILE A 264 1.65 -7.14 5.11
CA ILE A 264 2.50 -6.70 4.02
C ILE A 264 2.09 -7.35 2.70
N ALA A 265 1.88 -8.67 2.72
CA ALA A 265 1.41 -9.40 1.53
C ALA A 265 0.05 -8.86 1.07
N ALA A 266 -0.92 -8.74 1.99
CA ALA A 266 -2.25 -8.22 1.70
C ALA A 266 -2.21 -6.78 1.14
N ALA A 267 -1.34 -5.91 1.66
CA ALA A 267 -1.18 -4.55 1.16
C ALA A 267 -0.68 -4.54 -0.29
N PHE A 268 0.34 -5.32 -0.59
CA PHE A 268 0.86 -5.41 -1.96
C PHE A 268 -0.14 -6.05 -2.93
N ASP A 269 -0.89 -7.05 -2.51
CA ASP A 269 -1.91 -7.69 -3.35
C ASP A 269 -3.02 -6.68 -3.73
N ILE A 270 -3.47 -5.85 -2.77
CA ILE A 270 -4.43 -4.77 -3.05
C ILE A 270 -3.82 -3.71 -3.98
N LEU A 271 -2.57 -3.32 -3.76
CA LEU A 271 -1.88 -2.35 -4.62
C LEU A 271 -1.68 -2.89 -6.03
N GLN A 272 -1.39 -4.18 -6.19
CA GLN A 272 -1.25 -4.81 -7.48
C GLN A 272 -2.59 -4.96 -8.19
N ALA A 273 -3.63 -5.43 -7.51
CA ALA A 273 -4.98 -5.55 -8.08
C ALA A 273 -5.55 -4.19 -8.54
N THR A 274 -5.14 -3.09 -7.89
CA THR A 274 -5.50 -1.71 -8.28
C THR A 274 -4.47 -1.04 -9.21
N GLN A 275 -3.49 -1.79 -9.71
CA GLN A 275 -2.42 -1.33 -10.62
C GLN A 275 -1.59 -0.14 -10.07
N ARG A 276 -1.45 -0.03 -8.75
CA ARG A 276 -0.65 1.01 -8.08
C ARG A 276 0.79 0.60 -7.83
N ARG A 277 1.05 -0.69 -7.66
CA ARG A 277 2.38 -1.29 -7.47
C ARG A 277 2.45 -2.64 -8.16
N VAL A 278 3.65 -3.06 -8.52
CA VAL A 278 3.94 -4.42 -8.97
C VAL A 278 4.80 -5.11 -7.93
N ARG A 279 4.41 -6.31 -7.51
CA ARG A 279 5.18 -7.15 -6.60
C ARG A 279 5.63 -8.45 -7.24
N ARG A 280 4.79 -9.03 -8.09
CA ARG A 280 5.00 -10.33 -8.74
C ARG A 280 4.32 -10.36 -10.11
N PRO A 281 4.63 -11.32 -10.98
CA PRO A 281 3.83 -11.59 -12.15
C PRO A 281 2.35 -11.82 -11.79
N GLU A 282 1.43 -11.28 -12.58
CA GLU A 282 0.00 -11.49 -12.39
C GLU A 282 -0.41 -12.78 -13.11
N LEU A 283 -0.78 -13.80 -12.34
CA LEU A 283 -1.30 -15.05 -12.89
C LEU A 283 -2.82 -14.97 -13.01
N ILE A 284 -3.32 -15.13 -14.24
CA ILE A 284 -4.75 -15.19 -14.55
C ILE A 284 -5.07 -16.67 -14.84
N ALA A 285 -5.88 -17.28 -13.99
CA ALA A 285 -6.30 -18.66 -14.13
C ALA A 285 -7.83 -18.77 -14.21
N CYS A 286 -8.34 -19.64 -15.04
CA CYS A 286 -9.78 -19.88 -15.08
C CYS A 286 -10.25 -20.64 -13.83
N PRO A 287 -11.47 -20.38 -13.34
CA PRO A 287 -12.06 -21.22 -12.30
C PRO A 287 -12.28 -22.63 -12.84
N THR A 288 -11.96 -23.63 -12.03
CA THR A 288 -12.17 -25.04 -12.41
C THR A 288 -13.64 -25.30 -12.66
N CYS A 289 -13.96 -25.83 -13.84
CA CYS A 289 -15.31 -26.24 -14.22
C CYS A 289 -15.29 -27.56 -14.99
N GLY A 290 -16.45 -28.13 -15.32
CA GLY A 290 -16.56 -29.42 -16.05
C GLY A 290 -15.95 -29.45 -17.46
N ARG A 291 -15.39 -28.32 -17.94
CA ARG A 291 -14.68 -28.22 -19.23
C ARG A 291 -13.16 -28.24 -19.06
N LEU A 292 -12.65 -28.30 -17.85
CA LEU A 292 -11.21 -28.32 -17.58
C LEU A 292 -10.60 -29.61 -18.15
N ALA A 293 -9.55 -29.48 -18.94
CA ALA A 293 -8.95 -30.57 -19.71
C ALA A 293 -7.45 -30.78 -19.38
N ILE A 294 -6.94 -30.12 -18.33
CA ILE A 294 -5.56 -30.21 -17.85
C ILE A 294 -5.52 -30.13 -16.34
N ASP A 295 -4.41 -30.52 -15.72
CA ASP A 295 -4.14 -30.31 -14.27
C ASP A 295 -3.72 -28.88 -14.00
N LEU A 296 -4.71 -27.97 -14.01
CA LEU A 296 -4.48 -26.52 -13.87
C LEU A 296 -3.90 -26.16 -12.50
N GLU A 297 -4.33 -26.80 -11.42
CA GLU A 297 -3.87 -26.51 -10.07
C GLU A 297 -2.37 -26.80 -9.93
N LYS A 298 -1.92 -27.92 -10.45
CA LYS A 298 -0.51 -28.29 -10.46
C LYS A 298 0.33 -27.29 -11.29
N ILE A 299 -0.14 -26.93 -12.48
CA ILE A 299 0.54 -25.97 -13.37
C ILE A 299 0.69 -24.61 -12.67
N ILE A 300 -0.39 -24.09 -12.07
CA ILE A 300 -0.36 -22.81 -11.36
C ILE A 300 0.59 -22.86 -10.16
N ALA A 301 0.52 -23.90 -9.33
CA ALA A 301 1.40 -24.05 -8.18
C ALA A 301 2.89 -24.06 -8.56
N GLU A 302 3.23 -24.78 -9.65
CA GLU A 302 4.60 -24.81 -10.16
C GLU A 302 5.05 -23.46 -10.73
N LEU A 303 4.17 -22.75 -11.47
CA LEU A 303 4.46 -21.40 -11.95
C LEU A 303 4.66 -20.40 -10.80
N GLU A 304 3.80 -20.43 -9.79
CA GLU A 304 3.94 -19.58 -8.59
C GLU A 304 5.29 -19.81 -7.89
N GLN A 305 5.70 -21.06 -7.76
CA GLN A 305 7.01 -21.42 -7.19
C GLN A 305 8.17 -20.88 -8.04
N ARG A 306 8.14 -21.08 -9.36
CA ARG A 306 9.22 -20.66 -10.29
C ARG A 306 9.28 -19.13 -10.47
N LEU A 307 8.16 -18.43 -10.30
CA LEU A 307 8.04 -16.98 -10.39
C LEU A 307 8.21 -16.28 -9.04
N SER A 308 8.36 -17.04 -7.95
CA SER A 308 8.53 -16.49 -6.61
C SER A 308 9.72 -15.53 -6.53
N GLY A 309 9.52 -14.38 -5.89
CA GLY A 309 10.55 -13.33 -5.73
C GLY A 309 10.82 -12.48 -6.98
N ARG A 310 10.28 -12.83 -8.16
CA ARG A 310 10.42 -12.03 -9.39
C ARG A 310 9.44 -10.86 -9.39
N ARG A 311 9.93 -9.65 -9.55
CA ARG A 311 9.09 -8.42 -9.62
C ARG A 311 8.92 -7.98 -11.06
N LEU A 312 8.08 -8.72 -11.80
CA LEU A 312 7.83 -8.48 -13.22
C LEU A 312 6.41 -7.94 -13.45
N PRO A 313 6.26 -6.82 -14.15
CA PRO A 313 4.95 -6.28 -14.53
C PRO A 313 4.40 -7.02 -15.76
N VAL A 314 4.32 -8.33 -15.69
CA VAL A 314 3.85 -9.22 -16.75
C VAL A 314 2.57 -9.92 -16.32
N LYS A 315 1.61 -10.02 -17.24
CA LYS A 315 0.38 -10.80 -17.09
C LYS A 315 0.52 -12.13 -17.79
N ILE A 316 0.33 -13.20 -17.06
CA ILE A 316 0.42 -14.58 -17.55
C ILE A 316 -0.94 -15.25 -17.39
N SER A 317 -1.58 -15.61 -18.49
CA SER A 317 -2.89 -16.27 -18.51
C SER A 317 -2.73 -17.77 -18.72
N VAL A 318 -3.33 -18.58 -17.83
CA VAL A 318 -3.32 -20.05 -17.92
C VAL A 318 -4.75 -20.55 -17.93
N LEU A 319 -5.23 -20.95 -19.10
CA LEU A 319 -6.61 -21.34 -19.31
C LEU A 319 -6.71 -22.81 -19.71
N GLY A 320 -7.51 -23.57 -18.96
CA GLY A 320 -7.63 -25.03 -19.09
C GLY A 320 -8.68 -25.52 -20.05
N CYS A 321 -9.29 -24.68 -20.91
CA CYS A 321 -10.23 -25.12 -21.92
C CYS A 321 -10.22 -24.21 -23.17
N VAL A 322 -10.68 -24.74 -24.28
CA VAL A 322 -10.70 -24.04 -25.58
C VAL A 322 -11.83 -23.03 -25.75
N VAL A 323 -12.77 -22.91 -24.81
CA VAL A 323 -13.94 -22.03 -24.97
C VAL A 323 -13.59 -20.57 -24.75
N ASN A 324 -13.09 -20.22 -23.55
CA ASN A 324 -12.66 -18.86 -23.23
C ASN A 324 -11.13 -18.71 -23.37
N GLY A 325 -10.40 -19.83 -23.35
CA GLY A 325 -8.94 -19.87 -23.34
C GLY A 325 -8.29 -18.99 -24.40
N PRO A 326 -8.62 -19.09 -25.68
CA PRO A 326 -8.00 -18.30 -26.74
C PRO A 326 -8.23 -16.78 -26.57
N GLY A 327 -9.41 -16.36 -26.10
CA GLY A 327 -9.74 -14.95 -25.88
C GLY A 327 -8.89 -14.36 -24.77
N GLU A 328 -8.96 -14.93 -23.58
CA GLU A 328 -8.22 -14.49 -22.41
C GLU A 328 -6.69 -14.60 -22.58
N ALA A 329 -6.21 -15.64 -23.27
CA ALA A 329 -4.80 -15.80 -23.55
C ALA A 329 -4.24 -14.70 -24.48
N ARG A 330 -5.08 -14.17 -25.39
CA ARG A 330 -4.69 -13.04 -26.26
C ARG A 330 -4.62 -11.70 -25.56
N GLU A 331 -5.36 -11.52 -24.46
CA GLU A 331 -5.36 -10.27 -23.71
C GLU A 331 -4.21 -10.15 -22.70
N ALA A 332 -3.50 -11.25 -22.43
CA ALA A 332 -2.34 -11.28 -21.57
C ALA A 332 -1.03 -11.02 -22.36
N ASP A 333 0.04 -10.61 -21.65
CA ASP A 333 1.37 -10.53 -22.28
C ASP A 333 1.87 -11.90 -22.73
N ILE A 334 1.60 -12.94 -21.91
CA ILE A 334 1.91 -14.34 -22.17
C ILE A 334 0.67 -15.15 -21.81
N GLY A 335 0.24 -16.04 -22.69
CA GLY A 335 -0.96 -16.82 -22.43
C GLY A 335 -0.81 -18.27 -22.86
N ILE A 336 -1.63 -19.14 -22.25
CA ILE A 336 -1.85 -20.48 -22.76
C ILE A 336 -3.33 -20.84 -22.72
N ALA A 337 -3.81 -21.37 -23.83
CA ALA A 337 -5.13 -21.98 -23.93
C ALA A 337 -4.95 -23.47 -24.14
N ALA A 338 -5.31 -24.27 -23.14
CA ALA A 338 -5.12 -25.71 -23.15
C ALA A 338 -6.40 -26.49 -23.38
N GLY A 339 -6.25 -27.70 -23.94
CA GLY A 339 -7.33 -28.64 -24.19
C GLY A 339 -6.84 -29.92 -24.83
N ASN A 340 -7.45 -31.06 -24.48
CA ASN A 340 -7.10 -32.38 -25.01
C ASN A 340 -5.61 -32.74 -24.83
N GLY A 341 -5.02 -32.46 -23.65
CA GLY A 341 -3.63 -32.78 -23.34
C GLY A 341 -2.59 -31.92 -24.07
N LYS A 342 -3.00 -30.81 -24.69
CA LYS A 342 -2.13 -29.86 -25.41
C LYS A 342 -2.46 -28.42 -25.04
N GLY A 343 -1.50 -27.51 -25.22
CA GLY A 343 -1.68 -26.07 -25.02
C GLY A 343 -1.20 -25.29 -26.25
N MET A 344 -1.94 -24.23 -26.61
CA MET A 344 -1.50 -23.20 -27.55
C MET A 344 -0.93 -22.05 -26.74
N VAL A 345 0.35 -21.74 -26.91
CA VAL A 345 1.05 -20.61 -26.29
C VAL A 345 0.80 -19.34 -27.09
N TYR A 346 0.49 -18.27 -26.39
CA TYR A 346 0.29 -16.92 -26.96
C TYR A 346 1.32 -15.96 -26.37
N ARG A 347 1.75 -14.99 -27.18
CA ARG A 347 2.57 -13.86 -26.76
C ARG A 347 2.05 -12.58 -27.43
N ASN A 348 1.72 -11.59 -26.62
CA ASN A 348 1.15 -10.32 -27.07
C ASN A 348 -0.05 -10.50 -28.03
N GLY A 349 -0.90 -11.47 -27.75
CA GLY A 349 -2.10 -11.79 -28.54
C GLY A 349 -1.89 -12.72 -29.74
N GLU A 350 -0.66 -13.05 -30.10
CA GLU A 350 -0.34 -13.90 -31.23
C GLU A 350 -0.05 -15.34 -30.81
N GLU A 351 -0.47 -16.31 -31.64
CA GLU A 351 -0.18 -17.73 -31.48
C GLU A 351 1.30 -18.00 -31.76
N VAL A 352 2.03 -18.56 -30.79
CA VAL A 352 3.47 -18.85 -30.94
C VAL A 352 3.72 -20.30 -31.31
N ARG A 353 3.25 -21.22 -30.46
CA ARG A 353 3.47 -22.67 -30.67
C ARG A 353 2.51 -23.51 -29.87
N ARG A 354 2.35 -24.79 -30.31
CA ARG A 354 1.65 -25.80 -29.54
C ARG A 354 2.63 -26.63 -28.73
N VAL A 355 2.23 -26.99 -27.51
CA VAL A 355 3.02 -27.83 -26.61
C VAL A 355 2.15 -28.92 -26.00
N ASP A 356 2.74 -30.02 -25.57
CA ASP A 356 2.07 -31.01 -24.75
C ASP A 356 1.85 -30.50 -23.33
N GLU A 357 0.85 -31.00 -22.60
CA GLU A 357 0.49 -30.57 -21.26
C GLU A 357 1.70 -30.56 -20.29
N LYS A 358 2.53 -31.60 -20.33
CA LYS A 358 3.73 -31.75 -19.51
C LYS A 358 4.77 -30.65 -19.72
N ASP A 359 4.76 -30.00 -20.89
CA ASP A 359 5.74 -28.97 -21.28
C ASP A 359 5.19 -27.54 -21.13
N ILE A 360 3.95 -27.38 -20.62
CA ILE A 360 3.29 -26.07 -20.48
C ILE A 360 4.10 -25.10 -19.60
N VAL A 361 4.53 -25.56 -18.42
CA VAL A 361 5.26 -24.70 -17.48
C VAL A 361 6.58 -24.25 -18.09
N GLU A 362 7.33 -25.17 -18.71
CA GLU A 362 8.61 -24.82 -19.36
C GLU A 362 8.40 -23.82 -20.49
N ALA A 363 7.41 -24.06 -21.35
CA ALA A 363 7.09 -23.16 -22.46
C ALA A 363 6.73 -21.74 -21.97
N LEU A 364 5.95 -21.63 -20.90
CA LEU A 364 5.60 -20.33 -20.29
C LEU A 364 6.83 -19.64 -19.69
N MET A 365 7.70 -20.39 -19.01
CA MET A 365 8.94 -19.84 -18.44
C MET A 365 9.93 -19.35 -19.50
N GLU A 366 10.03 -20.04 -20.66
CA GLU A 366 10.79 -19.54 -21.79
C GLU A 366 10.22 -18.21 -22.34
N GLU A 367 8.90 -18.08 -22.44
CA GLU A 367 8.30 -16.83 -22.86
C GLU A 367 8.47 -15.71 -21.82
N VAL A 368 8.44 -16.04 -20.52
CA VAL A 368 8.79 -15.08 -19.45
C VAL A 368 10.22 -14.59 -19.61
N ALA A 369 11.19 -15.47 -19.84
CA ALA A 369 12.58 -15.07 -20.02
C ALA A 369 12.77 -14.15 -21.23
N ARG A 370 12.07 -14.42 -22.34
CA ARG A 370 12.05 -13.52 -23.50
C ARG A 370 11.43 -12.18 -23.18
N TRP A 371 10.27 -12.21 -22.51
CA TRP A 371 9.58 -10.99 -22.11
C TRP A 371 10.46 -10.11 -21.22
N GLU A 372 11.18 -10.69 -20.28
CA GLU A 372 12.15 -9.96 -19.45
C GLU A 372 13.22 -9.26 -20.28
N SER A 373 13.81 -9.98 -21.25
CA SER A 373 14.87 -9.41 -22.10
C SER A 373 14.36 -8.26 -22.97
N GLU A 374 13.12 -8.33 -23.43
CA GLU A 374 12.50 -7.34 -24.31
C GLU A 374 11.93 -6.12 -23.54
N ASN A 375 11.65 -6.24 -22.23
CA ASN A 375 10.91 -5.24 -21.45
C ASN A 375 11.70 -4.67 -20.24
N ALA A 376 13.02 -4.59 -20.33
CA ALA A 376 13.87 -4.04 -19.25
C ALA A 376 13.42 -2.65 -18.76
N GLY A 377 12.95 -1.79 -19.68
CA GLY A 377 12.42 -0.47 -19.34
C GLY A 377 11.14 -0.51 -18.53
N LYS A 378 10.21 -1.43 -18.83
CA LYS A 378 8.98 -1.62 -18.04
C LYS A 378 9.29 -2.17 -16.64
N ILE A 379 10.25 -3.07 -16.54
CA ILE A 379 10.70 -3.65 -15.27
C ILE A 379 11.29 -2.56 -14.38
N ALA A 380 12.17 -1.71 -14.94
CA ALA A 380 12.75 -0.59 -14.21
C ALA A 380 11.69 0.41 -13.74
N ALA A 381 10.73 0.76 -14.60
CA ALA A 381 9.64 1.67 -14.25
C ALA A 381 8.70 1.12 -13.15
N ALA A 382 8.46 -0.19 -13.15
CA ALA A 382 7.64 -0.86 -12.14
C ALA A 382 8.36 -1.06 -10.80
N ASN A 383 9.69 -1.01 -10.79
CA ASN A 383 10.55 -1.22 -9.62
C ASN A 383 11.51 -0.03 -9.47
N PRO A 384 11.02 1.18 -9.17
CA PRO A 384 11.90 2.32 -8.98
C PRO A 384 12.87 2.03 -7.83
N THR A 385 14.16 2.18 -8.10
CA THR A 385 15.23 2.05 -7.11
C THR A 385 15.10 3.13 -6.04
N ARG A 386 15.44 2.79 -4.80
CA ARG A 386 15.49 3.78 -3.71
C ARG A 386 16.57 4.82 -4.01
N PRO A 387 16.34 6.11 -3.71
CA PRO A 387 17.44 7.06 -3.63
C PRO A 387 18.51 6.49 -2.68
N GLY A 388 19.74 6.29 -3.14
CA GLY A 388 20.82 5.66 -2.38
C GLY A 388 21.14 4.20 -2.73
N GLU A 389 20.22 3.42 -3.29
CA GLU A 389 20.53 2.07 -3.80
C GLU A 389 21.47 2.11 -5.01
N LEU A 390 21.48 3.23 -5.75
CA LEU A 390 22.39 3.44 -6.88
C LEU A 390 23.86 3.59 -6.46
N GLU A 391 24.13 4.11 -5.26
CA GLU A 391 25.51 4.20 -4.75
C GLU A 391 26.09 2.85 -4.31
N GLY A 392 25.23 1.90 -3.90
CA GLY A 392 25.59 0.54 -3.52
C GLY A 392 25.72 -0.44 -4.70
N LEU A 393 25.04 -0.17 -5.82
CA LEU A 393 25.05 -1.02 -7.02
C LEU A 393 26.38 -0.98 -7.80
N GLY A 394 27.25 -0.01 -7.52
CA GLY A 394 28.64 0.00 -8.06
C GLY A 394 29.49 -1.19 -7.59
N ARG A 395 29.01 -2.03 -6.64
CA ARG A 395 29.74 -3.22 -6.14
C ARG A 395 28.95 -4.54 -6.26
N ARG A 396 27.71 -4.54 -6.71
CA ARG A 396 27.00 -5.77 -7.08
C ARG A 396 26.76 -5.79 -8.58
N LYS A 397 27.62 -6.50 -9.30
CA LYS A 397 27.34 -6.87 -10.69
C LYS A 397 25.97 -7.56 -10.71
N LEU A 398 25.03 -6.99 -11.46
CA LEU A 398 23.84 -7.75 -11.88
C LEU A 398 24.34 -9.07 -12.44
N PRO A 399 23.70 -10.21 -12.13
CA PRO A 399 24.06 -11.46 -12.80
C PRO A 399 23.85 -11.22 -14.29
N VAL A 400 24.96 -11.18 -15.02
CA VAL A 400 24.95 -11.26 -16.47
C VAL A 400 24.38 -12.64 -16.74
N VAL A 401 23.18 -12.71 -17.33
CA VAL A 401 22.68 -13.92 -17.94
C VAL A 401 23.67 -14.22 -19.06
N ALA A 402 24.56 -15.19 -18.79
CA ALA A 402 25.43 -15.72 -19.82
C ALA A 402 24.52 -16.38 -20.89
N GLY A 403 24.76 -16.00 -22.14
CA GLY A 403 24.05 -16.51 -23.32
C GLY A 403 24.20 -18.03 -23.52
#